data_56102923e8f05eced9cacbd4aa169130
#
_entry.id   56102923e8f05eced9cacbd4aa169130
#
_cell.length_a   1.000
_cell.length_b   1.000
_cell.length_c   1.000
_cell.angle_alpha   90.00
_cell.angle_beta   90.00
_cell.angle_gamma   90.00
#
_symmetry.space_group_name_H-M   'P 1'
#
loop_
_entity.id
_entity.type
_entity.pdbx_description
1 polymer ?
#
loop_
_entity_poly.entity_id
_entity_poly.type
_entity_poly.pdbx_seq_one_letter_code
_entity_poly.pdbx_strand_id
1 'polypeptide(L)'
;TINSEQLYFILDNTPAEQNIMLVGKHGIGKSRILEEYYSKKGCKVVTLFLGQMNGKTEFLLPYWFPTDRKPVVLFLDELNRARPEVLQTIMDLTLNRKLAGKALPMGSRIISAVNNGNEYQLTDLDPALVSRFNIYEFAP
;
A
#
# COMPACT_ATOMS: atom_id res chain seq x y z
N THR A 1 7.65 0.67 17.35
CA THR A 1 6.69 1.70 16.89
C THR A 1 7.46 2.91 16.34
N ILE A 2 7.09 3.38 15.17
CA ILE A 2 7.70 4.55 14.55
C ILE A 2 6.70 5.71 14.49
N ASN A 3 7.23 6.93 14.53
CA ASN A 3 6.43 8.14 14.36
C ASN A 3 6.54 8.67 12.92
N SER A 4 5.94 9.82 12.64
CA SER A 4 5.94 10.40 11.29
C SER A 4 7.34 10.74 10.78
N GLU A 5 8.20 11.30 11.62
CA GLU A 5 9.56 11.65 11.23
C GLU A 5 10.39 10.41 10.89
N GLN A 6 10.24 9.36 11.70
CA GLN A 6 10.91 8.09 11.44
C GLN A 6 10.39 7.45 10.15
N LEU A 7 9.08 7.56 9.89
CA LEU A 7 8.51 7.09 8.63
C LEU A 7 9.11 7.84 7.44
N TYR A 8 9.25 9.15 7.52
CA TYR A 8 9.87 9.94 6.45
C TYR A 8 11.30 9.49 6.19
N PHE A 9 12.06 9.23 7.25
CA PHE A 9 13.43 8.71 7.13
C PHE A 9 13.44 7.36 6.39
N ILE A 10 12.53 6.47 6.74
CA ILE A 10 12.40 5.17 6.09
C ILE A 10 12.07 5.34 4.61
N LEU A 11 11.12 6.20 4.27
CA LEU A 11 10.75 6.45 2.88
C LEU A 11 11.90 7.06 2.08
N ASP A 12 12.70 7.93 2.71
CA ASP A 12 13.85 8.54 2.04
C ASP A 12 14.97 7.55 1.76
N ASN A 13 15.09 6.50 2.57
CA ASN A 13 16.24 5.60 2.56
C ASN A 13 15.92 4.17 2.10
N THR A 14 14.68 3.88 1.73
CA THR A 14 14.26 2.57 1.25
C THR A 14 14.02 2.63 -0.25
N PRO A 15 14.58 1.70 -1.04
CA PRO A 15 14.30 1.66 -2.48
C PRO A 15 12.79 1.54 -2.75
N ALA A 16 12.34 2.22 -3.81
CA ALA A 16 10.92 2.26 -4.15
C ALA A 16 10.34 0.87 -4.44
N GLU A 17 11.16 -0.05 -4.92
CA GLU A 17 10.75 -1.41 -5.24
C GLU A 17 10.42 -2.24 -4.01
N GLN A 18 10.83 -1.81 -2.83
CA GLN A 18 10.51 -2.50 -1.58
C GLN A 18 9.17 -2.04 -1.05
N ASN A 19 8.26 -2.98 -0.89
CA ASN A 19 6.92 -2.71 -0.40
C ASN A 19 6.96 -2.48 1.12
N ILE A 20 6.15 -1.54 1.59
CA ILE A 20 6.10 -1.16 3.01
C ILE A 20 4.69 -1.40 3.54
N MET A 21 4.59 -1.98 4.73
CA MET A 21 3.33 -2.18 5.43
C MET A 21 3.34 -1.41 6.75
N LEU A 22 2.33 -0.59 6.95
CA LEU A 22 2.15 0.17 8.19
C LEU A 22 1.03 -0.47 9.01
N VAL A 23 1.36 -0.87 10.23
CA VAL A 23 0.40 -1.46 11.16
C VAL A 23 0.09 -0.43 12.23
N GLY A 24 -1.16 -0.07 12.40
CA GLY A 24 -1.55 0.92 13.38
C GLY A 24 -3.05 1.09 13.48
N LYS A 25 -3.46 1.97 14.37
CA LYS A 25 -4.88 2.21 14.61
C LYS A 25 -5.53 2.86 13.39
N HIS A 26 -6.80 2.52 13.16
CA HIS A 26 -7.61 3.18 12.15
C HIS A 26 -7.79 4.66 12.52
N GLY A 27 -7.79 5.52 11.51
CA GLY A 27 -8.08 6.94 11.70
C GLY A 27 -6.93 7.80 12.20
N ILE A 28 -5.69 7.29 12.19
CA ILE A 28 -4.52 8.07 12.62
C ILE A 28 -3.91 8.94 11.51
N GLY A 29 -4.58 9.03 10.35
CA GLY A 29 -4.15 9.92 9.28
C GLY A 29 -3.03 9.41 8.41
N LYS A 30 -2.84 8.10 8.30
CA LYS A 30 -1.78 7.49 7.46
C LYS A 30 -1.82 8.00 6.02
N SER A 31 -3.01 8.01 5.42
CA SER A 31 -3.21 8.47 4.06
C SER A 31 -2.75 9.91 3.87
N ARG A 32 -3.17 10.79 4.78
CA ARG A 32 -2.83 12.21 4.72
C ARG A 32 -1.32 12.44 4.85
N ILE A 33 -0.68 11.71 5.77
CA ILE A 33 0.77 11.82 5.98
C ILE A 33 1.52 11.45 4.70
N LEU A 34 1.10 10.37 4.04
CA LEU A 34 1.73 9.92 2.80
C LEU A 34 1.48 10.92 1.66
N GLU A 35 0.27 11.45 1.56
CA GLU A 35 -0.06 12.45 0.55
C GLU A 35 0.79 13.71 0.71
N GLU A 36 0.95 14.20 1.93
CA GLU A 36 1.78 15.37 2.21
C GLU A 36 3.24 15.10 1.86
N TYR A 37 3.78 13.94 2.25
CA TYR A 37 5.17 13.58 1.97
C TYR A 37 5.45 13.54 0.47
N TYR A 38 4.61 12.82 -0.28
CA TYR A 38 4.84 12.63 -1.71
C TYR A 38 4.45 13.84 -2.55
N SER A 39 3.53 14.67 -2.07
CA SER A 39 3.19 15.92 -2.73
C SER A 39 4.42 16.82 -2.85
N LYS A 40 5.24 16.89 -1.80
CA LYS A 40 6.47 17.67 -1.81
C LYS A 40 7.49 17.14 -2.81
N LYS A 41 7.39 15.87 -3.19
CA LYS A 41 8.30 15.24 -4.14
C LYS A 41 7.71 15.21 -5.56
N GLY A 42 6.52 15.76 -5.76
CA GLY A 42 5.85 15.76 -7.05
C GLY A 42 5.35 14.38 -7.48
N CYS A 43 5.14 13.47 -6.53
CA CYS A 43 4.68 12.12 -6.81
C CYS A 43 3.22 11.96 -6.39
N LYS A 44 2.41 11.35 -7.27
CA LYS A 44 1.00 11.12 -7.01
C LYS A 44 0.81 9.92 -6.10
N VAL A 45 -0.06 10.04 -5.11
CA VAL A 45 -0.50 8.94 -4.26
C VAL A 45 -1.91 8.55 -4.66
N VAL A 46 -2.11 7.27 -4.96
CA VAL A 46 -3.43 6.71 -5.23
C VAL A 46 -3.80 5.83 -4.05
N THR A 47 -4.87 6.20 -3.35
CA THR A 47 -5.36 5.45 -2.20
C THR A 47 -6.49 4.53 -2.64
N LEU A 48 -6.35 3.25 -2.34
CA LEU A 48 -7.36 2.24 -2.61
C LEU A 48 -7.84 1.66 -1.29
N PHE A 49 -9.15 1.79 -1.03
CA PHE A 49 -9.77 1.27 0.20
C PHE A 49 -10.21 -0.16 -0.04
N LEU A 50 -9.35 -1.12 0.28
CA LEU A 50 -9.53 -2.52 -0.08
C LEU A 50 -10.75 -3.15 0.58
N GLY A 51 -11.08 -2.73 1.79
CA GLY A 51 -12.26 -3.23 2.49
C GLY A 51 -13.59 -2.85 1.84
N GLN A 52 -13.58 -1.84 0.96
CA GLN A 52 -14.76 -1.36 0.26
C GLN A 52 -14.86 -1.91 -1.16
N MET A 53 -13.87 -2.63 -1.62
CA MET A 53 -13.87 -3.19 -2.97
C MET A 53 -14.64 -4.50 -3.02
N ASN A 54 -15.50 -4.64 -4.02
CA ASN A 54 -16.38 -5.80 -4.16
C ASN A 54 -15.74 -6.97 -4.90
N GLY A 55 -14.62 -6.75 -5.57
CA GLY A 55 -13.91 -7.81 -6.28
C GLY A 55 -12.80 -7.25 -7.15
N LYS A 56 -12.12 -8.15 -7.87
CA LYS A 56 -10.96 -7.80 -8.69
C LYS A 56 -11.29 -6.91 -9.90
N THR A 57 -12.58 -6.83 -10.30
CA THR A 57 -12.98 -6.00 -11.43
C THR A 57 -12.67 -4.52 -11.22
N GLU A 58 -12.61 -4.07 -9.98
CA GLU A 58 -12.22 -2.69 -9.66
C GLU A 58 -10.76 -2.41 -9.97
N PHE A 59 -9.95 -3.47 -10.17
CA PHE A 59 -8.56 -3.36 -10.59
C PHE A 59 -8.35 -3.55 -12.09
N LEU A 60 -9.36 -3.98 -12.86
CA LEU A 60 -9.16 -4.38 -14.26
C LEU A 60 -8.97 -3.21 -15.22
N LEU A 61 -9.62 -2.08 -14.95
CA LEU A 61 -9.51 -0.89 -15.81
C LEU A 61 -9.36 0.34 -14.93
N PRO A 62 -8.24 0.46 -14.21
CA PRO A 62 -8.10 1.56 -13.29
C PRO A 62 -7.89 2.87 -14.03
N TYR A 63 -8.86 3.76 -13.91
CA TYR A 63 -8.75 5.12 -14.42
C TYR A 63 -7.55 5.86 -13.85
N TRP A 64 -7.05 5.38 -12.71
CA TRP A 64 -5.91 5.96 -12.01
C TRP A 64 -4.57 5.44 -12.53
N PHE A 65 -4.57 4.37 -13.34
CA PHE A 65 -3.32 3.75 -13.78
C PHE A 65 -2.53 4.76 -14.61
N PRO A 66 -1.25 4.98 -14.27
CA PRO A 66 -0.47 6.01 -14.93
C PRO A 66 -0.22 5.67 -16.40
N THR A 67 -0.63 6.58 -17.29
CA THR A 67 -0.39 6.46 -18.72
C THR A 67 0.80 7.29 -19.16
N ASP A 68 1.30 8.17 -18.30
CA ASP A 68 2.43 9.08 -18.58
C ASP A 68 3.78 8.50 -18.17
N ARG A 69 3.81 7.25 -17.72
CA ARG A 69 5.00 6.52 -17.24
C ARG A 69 5.69 7.15 -16.03
N LYS A 70 5.06 8.11 -15.38
CA LYS A 70 5.60 8.68 -14.14
C LYS A 70 5.33 7.75 -12.97
N PRO A 71 6.28 7.63 -12.01
CA PRO A 71 6.06 6.78 -10.85
C PRO A 71 4.85 7.23 -10.04
N VAL A 72 4.19 6.25 -9.44
CA VAL A 72 3.03 6.46 -8.60
C VAL A 72 3.23 5.70 -7.30
N VAL A 73 2.64 6.21 -6.22
CA VAL A 73 2.58 5.50 -4.95
C VAL A 73 1.17 4.92 -4.80
N LEU A 74 1.09 3.60 -4.70
CA LEU A 74 -0.17 2.92 -4.41
C LEU A 74 -0.27 2.72 -2.92
N PHE A 75 -1.26 3.34 -2.30
CA PHE A 75 -1.54 3.16 -0.89
C PHE A 75 -2.75 2.25 -0.74
N LEU A 76 -2.51 1.03 -0.28
CA LEU A 76 -3.53 -0.02 -0.15
C LEU A 76 -4.02 -0.02 1.29
N ASP A 77 -5.08 0.73 1.56
CA ASP A 77 -5.63 0.86 2.90
C ASP A 77 -6.60 -0.28 3.22
N GLU A 78 -6.72 -0.61 4.48
CA GLU A 78 -7.60 -1.67 4.97
C GLU A 78 -7.27 -3.05 4.38
N LEU A 79 -5.98 -3.36 4.25
CA LEU A 79 -5.54 -4.63 3.66
C LEU A 79 -6.14 -5.84 4.37
N ASN A 80 -6.26 -5.79 5.68
CA ASN A 80 -6.82 -6.87 6.50
C ASN A 80 -8.34 -7.07 6.31
N ARG A 81 -9.02 -6.15 5.62
CA ARG A 81 -10.45 -6.24 5.35
C ARG A 81 -10.75 -6.57 3.89
N ALA A 82 -9.73 -6.79 3.10
CA ALA A 82 -9.90 -7.10 1.69
C ALA A 82 -10.51 -8.49 1.50
N ARG A 83 -11.39 -8.62 0.50
CA ARG A 83 -11.96 -9.92 0.12
C ARG A 83 -10.91 -10.81 -0.52
N PRO A 84 -11.11 -12.15 -0.51
CA PRO A 84 -10.12 -13.07 -1.08
C PRO A 84 -9.72 -12.76 -2.52
N GLU A 85 -10.66 -12.38 -3.37
CA GLU A 85 -10.36 -12.05 -4.77
C GLU A 85 -9.48 -10.81 -4.87
N VAL A 86 -9.72 -9.84 -3.99
CA VAL A 86 -8.92 -8.62 -3.92
C VAL A 86 -7.52 -8.93 -3.41
N LEU A 87 -7.39 -9.75 -2.37
CA LEU A 87 -6.10 -10.18 -1.84
C LEU A 87 -5.28 -10.92 -2.88
N GLN A 88 -5.91 -11.77 -3.70
CA GLN A 88 -5.22 -12.48 -4.76
C GLN A 88 -4.62 -11.50 -5.78
N THR A 89 -5.37 -10.48 -6.15
CA THR A 89 -4.89 -9.43 -7.05
C THR A 89 -3.73 -8.65 -6.44
N ILE A 90 -3.80 -8.35 -5.15
CA ILE A 90 -2.74 -7.66 -4.43
C ILE A 90 -1.48 -8.52 -4.36
N MET A 91 -1.61 -9.82 -4.15
CA MET A 91 -0.46 -10.73 -4.17
C MET A 91 0.27 -10.69 -5.51
N ASP A 92 -0.47 -10.73 -6.61
CA ASP A 92 0.13 -10.63 -7.94
C ASP A 92 0.78 -9.28 -8.17
N LEU A 93 0.10 -8.21 -7.76
CA LEU A 93 0.64 -6.85 -7.87
C LEU A 93 1.95 -6.68 -7.09
N THR A 94 2.02 -7.19 -5.86
CA THR A 94 3.22 -7.06 -5.03
C THR A 94 4.37 -7.93 -5.52
N LEU A 95 4.07 -9.06 -6.14
CA LEU A 95 5.09 -9.97 -6.66
C LEU A 95 5.61 -9.50 -8.02
N ASN A 96 4.71 -9.22 -8.96
CA ASN A 96 5.05 -8.96 -10.36
C ASN A 96 5.04 -7.49 -10.72
N ARG A 97 4.56 -6.62 -9.85
CA ARG A 97 4.42 -5.17 -10.05
C ARG A 97 3.64 -4.87 -11.34
N LYS A 98 2.61 -5.69 -11.60
CA LYS A 98 1.72 -5.56 -12.75
C LYS A 98 0.28 -5.59 -12.32
N LEU A 99 -0.54 -4.86 -13.04
CA LEU A 99 -1.98 -4.85 -12.84
C LEU A 99 -2.64 -5.05 -14.20
N ALA A 100 -3.46 -6.08 -14.34
CA ALA A 100 -4.11 -6.44 -15.61
C ALA A 100 -3.10 -6.51 -16.78
N GLY A 101 -1.93 -7.07 -16.53
CA GLY A 101 -0.88 -7.23 -17.53
C GLY A 101 -0.02 -5.99 -17.79
N LYS A 102 -0.35 -4.86 -17.17
CA LYS A 102 0.40 -3.61 -17.34
C LYS A 102 1.34 -3.40 -16.16
N ALA A 103 2.63 -3.17 -16.45
CA ALA A 103 3.62 -2.92 -15.42
C ALA A 103 3.45 -1.54 -14.80
N LEU A 104 3.68 -1.44 -13.49
CA LEU A 104 3.78 -0.15 -12.84
C LEU A 104 5.02 0.59 -13.35
N PRO A 105 4.95 1.92 -13.50
CA PRO A 105 6.13 2.68 -13.91
C PRO A 105 7.30 2.46 -12.96
N MET A 106 8.52 2.48 -13.50
CA MET A 106 9.73 2.35 -12.69
C MET A 106 9.77 3.44 -11.61
N GLY A 107 10.13 3.07 -10.40
CA GLY A 107 10.15 3.99 -9.26
C GLY A 107 8.85 4.07 -8.50
N SER A 108 7.80 3.37 -8.94
CA SER A 108 6.53 3.29 -8.20
C SER A 108 6.71 2.49 -6.92
N ARG A 109 5.97 2.86 -5.88
CA ARG A 109 6.03 2.22 -4.58
C ARG A 109 4.66 1.71 -4.16
N ILE A 110 4.65 0.58 -3.49
CA ILE A 110 3.45 0.00 -2.90
C ILE A 110 3.56 0.10 -1.39
N ILE A 111 2.61 0.78 -0.77
CA ILE A 111 2.50 0.91 0.68
C ILE A 111 1.12 0.39 1.07
N SER A 112 1.08 -0.49 2.06
CA SER A 112 -0.20 -0.98 2.58
C SER A 112 -0.38 -0.57 4.04
N ALA A 113 -1.62 -0.56 4.49
CA ALA A 113 -1.96 -0.30 5.87
C ALA A 113 -2.86 -1.39 6.41
N VAL A 114 -2.59 -1.79 7.64
CA VAL A 114 -3.34 -2.80 8.37
C VAL A 114 -3.73 -2.21 9.71
N ASN A 115 -5.00 -2.36 10.08
CA ASN A 115 -5.48 -1.93 11.38
C ASN A 115 -5.19 -2.99 12.43
N ASN A 116 -4.61 -2.59 13.57
CA ASN A 116 -4.35 -3.48 14.68
C ASN A 116 -5.44 -3.39 15.74
N GLY A 117 -6.66 -3.78 15.40
CA GLY A 117 -7.74 -3.87 16.37
C GLY A 117 -7.55 -5.08 17.31
N ASN A 118 -8.31 -5.10 18.40
CA ASN A 118 -8.21 -6.18 19.40
C ASN A 118 -8.53 -7.56 18.85
N GLU A 119 -9.26 -7.63 17.74
CA GLU A 119 -9.71 -8.88 17.13
C GLU A 119 -8.87 -9.30 15.93
N TYR A 120 -7.87 -8.48 15.57
CA TYR A 120 -7.07 -8.75 14.39
C TYR A 120 -5.59 -8.91 14.73
N GLN A 121 -4.97 -9.93 14.17
CA GLN A 121 -3.53 -10.16 14.26
C GLN A 121 -2.93 -10.27 12.87
N LEU A 122 -1.69 -9.84 12.73
CA LEU A 122 -0.98 -9.90 11.45
C LEU A 122 -0.88 -11.34 10.92
N THR A 123 -0.88 -12.32 11.83
CA THR A 123 -0.86 -13.75 11.49
C THR A 123 -2.13 -14.21 10.76
N ASP A 124 -3.19 -13.41 10.75
CA ASP A 124 -4.41 -13.72 10.01
C ASP A 124 -4.24 -13.50 8.50
N LEU A 125 -3.20 -12.78 8.09
CA LEU A 125 -2.88 -12.62 6.68
C LEU A 125 -2.02 -13.79 6.18
N ASP A 126 -2.12 -14.07 4.87
CA ASP A 126 -1.28 -15.08 4.24
C ASP A 126 0.20 -14.74 4.45
N PRO A 127 1.00 -15.67 5.02
CA PRO A 127 2.43 -15.43 5.23
C PRO A 127 3.18 -15.06 3.95
N ALA A 128 2.77 -15.60 2.81
CA ALA A 128 3.38 -15.27 1.52
C ALA A 128 3.17 -13.79 1.17
N LEU A 129 2.01 -13.23 1.51
CA LEU A 129 1.74 -11.81 1.30
C LEU A 129 2.57 -10.97 2.27
N VAL A 130 2.56 -11.32 3.55
CA VAL A 130 3.28 -10.58 4.60
C VAL A 130 4.77 -10.52 4.31
N SER A 131 5.35 -11.61 3.79
CA SER A 131 6.78 -11.69 3.49
C SER A 131 7.24 -10.72 2.39
N ARG A 132 6.31 -10.17 1.62
CA ARG A 132 6.63 -9.23 0.53
C ARG A 132 6.73 -7.79 1.00
N PHE A 133 6.54 -7.53 2.30
CA PHE A 133 6.54 -6.19 2.85
C PHE A 133 7.56 -6.02 3.95
N ASN A 134 8.15 -4.83 4.03
CA ASN A 134 8.84 -4.37 5.22
C ASN A 134 7.78 -3.81 6.16
N ILE A 135 7.67 -4.36 7.36
CA ILE A 135 6.56 -4.09 8.27
C ILE A 135 7.00 -3.17 9.40
N TYR A 136 6.22 -2.11 9.62
CA TYR A 136 6.48 -1.15 10.71
C TYR A 136 5.18 -0.88 11.47
N GLU A 137 5.27 -0.91 12.79
CA GLU A 137 4.18 -0.39 13.62
C GLU A 137 4.26 1.13 13.62
N PHE A 138 3.17 1.78 13.31
CA PHE A 138 3.12 3.22 13.12
C PHE A 138 2.16 3.90 14.09
N ALA A 139 2.66 4.91 14.80
CA ALA A 139 1.88 5.81 15.66
C ALA A 139 2.48 7.20 15.54
N PRO A 140 1.75 8.15 14.97
CA PRO A 140 2.24 9.51 14.79
C PRO A 140 2.43 10.25 16.10
#